data_426f3690d41a0140dbe458c550a311d5
#
_entry.id   426f3690d41a0140dbe458c550a311d5
#
_cell.length_a   1.000
_cell.length_b   1.000
_cell.length_c   1.000
_cell.angle_alpha   90.00
_cell.angle_beta   90.00
_cell.angle_gamma   90.00
#
_symmetry.space_group_name_H-M   'P 1'
#
loop_
_entity.id
_entity.type
_entity.pdbx_description
1 polymer ?
#
loop_
_entity_poly.entity_id
_entity_poly.type
_entity_poly.pdbx_seq_one_letter_code
_entity_poly.pdbx_strand_id
1 'polypeptide(L)'
;IIGLTNWRLAGLQEAIKKNRVPSFKALTSTTDYGFYHEDPGTNYAQARYLCYYLQEKGLLVEFYHQFRANRKTDPTGYETLKQVLSETDMDAFKKKWERFVLKLRFP
;
A
#
# COMPACT_ATOMS: atom_id res chain seq x y z
N ILE A 1 9.33 12.67 -4.39
CA ILE A 1 8.18 11.79 -4.67
C ILE A 1 7.17 12.46 -5.59
N ILE A 2 7.12 13.78 -5.57
CA ILE A 2 6.17 14.51 -6.39
C ILE A 2 6.27 14.14 -7.87
N GLY A 3 7.48 14.06 -8.40
CA GLY A 3 7.70 13.69 -9.78
C GLY A 3 7.37 12.26 -10.13
N LEU A 4 6.94 11.49 -9.13
CA LEU A 4 6.65 10.07 -9.30
C LEU A 4 5.16 9.78 -9.39
N THR A 5 4.32 10.78 -9.26
CA THR A 5 2.88 10.66 -9.49
C THR A 5 2.61 10.83 -10.98
N ASN A 6 3.01 9.83 -11.73
CA ASN A 6 2.94 9.89 -13.19
C ASN A 6 2.07 8.73 -13.71
N TRP A 7 2.53 8.03 -14.75
CA TRP A 7 1.76 6.95 -15.35
C TRP A 7 1.44 5.82 -14.36
N ARG A 8 2.26 5.64 -13.30
CA ARG A 8 1.95 4.63 -12.28
C ARG A 8 0.71 4.99 -11.49
N LEU A 9 0.54 6.28 -11.19
CA LEU A 9 -0.67 6.74 -10.53
C LEU A 9 -1.89 6.51 -11.41
N ALA A 10 -1.79 6.85 -12.70
CA ALA A 10 -2.89 6.62 -13.63
C ALA A 10 -3.28 5.16 -13.71
N GLY A 11 -2.28 4.26 -13.80
CA GLY A 11 -2.54 2.82 -13.84
C GLY A 11 -3.18 2.31 -12.56
N LEU A 12 -2.74 2.80 -11.41
CA LEU A 12 -3.33 2.40 -10.14
C LEU A 12 -4.76 2.89 -10.01
N GLN A 13 -5.02 4.14 -10.39
CA GLN A 13 -6.38 4.69 -10.36
C GLN A 13 -7.33 3.89 -11.25
N GLU A 14 -6.85 3.47 -12.42
CA GLU A 14 -7.63 2.64 -13.31
C GLU A 14 -7.93 1.27 -12.69
N ALA A 15 -6.93 0.66 -12.07
CA ALA A 15 -7.11 -0.63 -11.39
C ALA A 15 -8.14 -0.51 -10.25
N ILE A 16 -8.13 0.60 -9.52
CA ILE A 16 -9.11 0.86 -8.46
C ILE A 16 -10.51 0.93 -9.06
N LYS A 17 -10.69 1.67 -10.14
CA LYS A 17 -11.99 1.82 -10.80
C LYS A 17 -12.52 0.49 -11.33
N LYS A 18 -11.63 -0.41 -11.73
CA LYS A 18 -12.00 -1.73 -12.23
C LYS A 18 -12.03 -2.80 -11.13
N ASN A 19 -11.82 -2.38 -9.88
CA ASN A 19 -11.84 -3.26 -8.71
C ASN A 19 -10.84 -4.41 -8.83
N ARG A 20 -9.63 -4.11 -9.30
CA ARG A 20 -8.57 -5.11 -9.51
C ARG A 20 -7.43 -5.02 -8.51
N VAL A 21 -7.47 -4.07 -7.59
CA VAL A 21 -6.40 -3.91 -6.60
C VAL A 21 -6.58 -4.94 -5.50
N PRO A 22 -5.56 -5.78 -5.21
CA PRO A 22 -5.69 -6.80 -4.17
C PRO A 22 -5.76 -6.17 -2.77
N SER A 23 -6.21 -6.96 -1.81
CA SER A 23 -6.21 -6.53 -0.41
C SER A 23 -4.79 -6.31 0.07
N PHE A 24 -4.63 -5.51 1.14
CA PHE A 24 -3.32 -5.32 1.73
C PHE A 24 -2.79 -6.61 2.35
N LYS A 25 -3.66 -7.50 2.82
CA LYS A 25 -3.24 -8.81 3.29
C LYS A 25 -2.60 -9.62 2.15
N ALA A 26 -3.22 -9.62 0.97
CA ALA A 26 -2.66 -10.30 -0.19
C ALA A 26 -1.33 -9.66 -0.61
N LEU A 27 -1.26 -8.33 -0.62
CA LEU A 27 -0.04 -7.64 -1.00
C LEU A 27 1.13 -7.98 -0.09
N THR A 28 0.91 -7.93 1.23
CA THR A 28 1.97 -8.20 2.21
C THR A 28 2.37 -9.66 2.26
N SER A 29 1.48 -10.57 1.85
CA SER A 29 1.74 -12.01 1.82
C SER A 29 2.35 -12.48 0.50
N THR A 30 2.46 -11.59 -0.49
CA THR A 30 2.98 -11.95 -1.81
C THR A 30 4.48 -12.25 -1.72
N THR A 31 4.88 -13.37 -2.34
CA THR A 31 6.30 -13.72 -2.44
C THR A 31 6.99 -12.79 -3.44
N ASP A 32 8.34 -12.79 -3.41
CA ASP A 32 9.09 -12.00 -4.39
C ASP A 32 8.70 -12.37 -5.81
N TYR A 33 8.54 -13.67 -6.08
CA TYR A 33 8.13 -14.12 -7.41
C TYR A 33 6.76 -13.55 -7.77
N GLY A 34 5.77 -13.70 -6.88
CA GLY A 34 4.43 -13.20 -7.14
C GLY A 34 4.39 -11.69 -7.31
N PHE A 35 5.18 -10.96 -6.48
CA PHE A 35 5.21 -9.51 -6.54
C PHE A 35 5.68 -9.01 -7.91
N TYR A 36 6.71 -9.66 -8.47
CA TYR A 36 7.32 -9.20 -9.71
C TYR A 36 6.76 -9.88 -10.96
N HIS A 37 5.94 -10.93 -10.83
CA HIS A 37 5.48 -11.70 -11.99
C HIS A 37 3.95 -11.79 -12.10
N GLU A 38 3.21 -11.46 -11.03
CA GLU A 38 1.74 -11.43 -11.04
C GLU A 38 1.28 -9.97 -10.97
N ASP A 39 0.96 -9.38 -12.12
CA ASP A 39 0.53 -8.00 -12.22
C ASP A 39 1.50 -7.04 -11.51
N PRO A 40 2.79 -7.06 -11.89
CA PRO A 40 3.82 -6.32 -11.16
C PRO A 40 3.58 -4.81 -11.14
N GLY A 41 2.95 -4.27 -12.17
CA GLY A 41 2.67 -2.84 -12.22
C GLY A 41 1.72 -2.40 -11.12
N THR A 42 0.64 -3.16 -10.92
CA THR A 42 -0.34 -2.85 -9.89
C THR A 42 0.25 -3.09 -8.49
N ASN A 43 0.97 -4.20 -8.30
CA ASN A 43 1.59 -4.51 -7.02
C ASN A 43 2.58 -3.42 -6.61
N TYR A 44 3.42 -3.00 -7.53
CA TYR A 44 4.41 -1.96 -7.25
C TYR A 44 3.71 -0.64 -6.92
N ALA A 45 2.72 -0.26 -7.71
CA ALA A 45 2.01 1.00 -7.50
C ALA A 45 1.26 0.98 -6.17
N GLN A 46 0.62 -0.14 -5.82
CA GLN A 46 -0.09 -0.26 -4.55
C GLN A 46 0.87 -0.07 -3.37
N ALA A 47 2.02 -0.74 -3.40
CA ALA A 47 3.01 -0.62 -2.33
C ALA A 47 3.54 0.80 -2.23
N ARG A 48 3.85 1.43 -3.36
CA ARG A 48 4.37 2.77 -3.40
C ARG A 48 3.39 3.78 -2.82
N TYR A 49 2.14 3.72 -3.23
CA TYR A 49 1.15 4.69 -2.78
C TYR A 49 0.62 4.39 -1.38
N LEU A 50 0.78 3.17 -0.89
CA LEU A 50 0.62 2.91 0.54
C LEU A 50 1.70 3.63 1.35
N CYS A 51 2.96 3.55 0.92
CA CYS A 51 4.04 4.26 1.59
C CYS A 51 3.82 5.78 1.52
N TYR A 52 3.35 6.27 0.39
CA TYR A 52 3.02 7.69 0.26
C TYR A 52 1.92 8.11 1.24
N TYR A 53 0.89 7.28 1.37
CA TYR A 53 -0.18 7.53 2.36
C TYR A 53 0.40 7.61 3.77
N LEU A 54 1.25 6.65 4.14
CA LEU A 54 1.87 6.64 5.46
C LEU A 54 2.72 7.88 5.68
N GLN A 55 3.46 8.31 4.65
CA GLN A 55 4.28 9.51 4.72
C GLN A 55 3.42 10.75 4.94
N GLU A 56 2.32 10.88 4.22
CA GLU A 56 1.42 12.02 4.36
C GLU A 56 0.76 12.07 5.74
N LYS A 57 0.54 10.91 6.37
CA LYS A 57 -0.02 10.84 7.71
C LYS A 57 1.05 10.88 8.81
N GLY A 58 2.33 10.99 8.44
CA GLY A 58 3.42 11.03 9.41
C GLY A 58 3.67 9.69 10.09
N LEU A 59 3.30 8.58 9.46
CA LEU A 59 3.38 7.25 10.05
C LEU A 59 4.47 6.37 9.45
N LEU A 60 5.12 6.81 8.38
CA LEU A 60 6.03 5.94 7.65
C LEU A 60 7.23 5.50 8.49
N VAL A 61 7.85 6.43 9.21
CA VAL A 61 9.02 6.13 10.04
C VAL A 61 8.64 5.18 11.17
N GLU A 62 7.49 5.43 11.81
CA GLU A 62 7.00 4.57 12.87
C GLU A 62 6.73 3.15 12.34
N PHE A 63 6.13 3.03 11.15
CA PHE A 63 5.88 1.74 10.54
C PHE A 63 7.20 0.98 10.34
N TYR A 64 8.22 1.62 9.81
CA TYR A 64 9.51 0.97 9.63
C TYR A 64 10.12 0.49 10.95
N HIS A 65 10.06 1.33 11.98
CA HIS A 65 10.60 0.94 13.29
C HIS A 65 9.87 -0.25 13.85
N GLN A 66 8.54 -0.25 13.80
CA GLN A 66 7.74 -1.33 14.34
C GLN A 66 7.84 -2.60 13.52
N PHE A 67 7.89 -2.47 12.20
CA PHE A 67 8.09 -3.62 11.33
C PHE A 67 9.41 -4.31 11.63
N ARG A 68 10.47 -3.53 11.82
CA ARG A 68 11.78 -4.09 12.15
C ARG A 68 11.75 -4.78 13.51
N ALA A 69 11.09 -4.18 14.50
CA ALA A 69 10.99 -4.76 15.84
C ALA A 69 10.17 -6.05 15.84
N ASN A 70 9.16 -6.15 14.97
CA ASN A 70 8.23 -7.26 14.94
C ASN A 70 8.57 -8.32 13.89
N ARG A 71 9.75 -8.27 13.30
CA ARG A 71 10.11 -9.12 12.17
C ARG A 71 9.91 -10.61 12.40
N LYS A 72 10.16 -11.07 13.63
CA LYS A 72 10.07 -12.51 13.96
C LYS A 72 8.63 -12.97 14.17
N THR A 73 7.78 -12.08 14.68
CA THR A 73 6.39 -12.43 14.99
C THR A 73 5.44 -12.04 13.88
N ASP A 74 5.82 -11.06 13.07
CA ASP A 74 4.98 -10.53 11.97
C ASP A 74 5.86 -10.31 10.74
N PRO A 75 6.34 -11.37 10.10
CA PRO A 75 7.31 -11.23 9.00
C PRO A 75 6.74 -10.55 7.77
N THR A 76 5.43 -10.59 7.55
CA THR A 76 4.82 -9.88 6.41
C THR A 76 4.58 -8.40 6.69
N GLY A 77 4.55 -8.00 7.96
CA GLY A 77 4.27 -6.64 8.36
C GLY A 77 2.79 -6.26 8.34
N TYR A 78 1.90 -7.23 8.05
CA TYR A 78 0.47 -6.93 7.94
C TYR A 78 -0.12 -6.48 9.27
N GLU A 79 0.14 -7.22 10.35
CA GLU A 79 -0.36 -6.83 11.67
C GLU A 79 0.28 -5.53 12.16
N THR A 80 1.56 -5.34 11.87
CA THR A 80 2.24 -4.08 12.19
C THR A 80 1.58 -2.92 11.47
N LEU A 81 1.24 -3.10 10.20
CA LEU A 81 0.55 -2.07 9.43
C LEU A 81 -0.79 -1.71 10.06
N LYS A 82 -1.56 -2.72 10.47
CA LYS A 82 -2.84 -2.48 11.14
C LYS A 82 -2.66 -1.66 12.42
N GLN A 83 -1.66 -2.01 13.22
CA GLN A 83 -1.38 -1.31 14.48
C GLN A 83 -0.99 0.15 14.23
N VAL A 84 -0.11 0.39 13.29
CA VAL A 84 0.37 1.73 12.98
C VAL A 84 -0.77 2.61 12.45
N LEU A 85 -1.65 2.02 11.64
CA LEU A 85 -2.81 2.72 11.09
C LEU A 85 -3.93 2.87 12.12
N SER A 86 -3.88 2.14 13.23
CA SER A 86 -4.96 2.06 14.23
C SER A 86 -6.26 1.59 13.58
N GLU A 87 -6.16 0.62 12.66
CA GLU A 87 -7.32 0.10 11.94
C GLU A 87 -7.57 -1.35 12.33
N THR A 88 -8.83 -1.70 12.56
CA THR A 88 -9.23 -3.08 12.80
C THR A 88 -9.85 -3.72 11.57
N ASP A 89 -10.45 -2.91 10.69
CA ASP A 89 -11.09 -3.37 9.47
C ASP A 89 -10.27 -2.88 8.26
N MET A 90 -9.40 -3.75 7.77
CA MET A 90 -8.52 -3.40 6.66
C MET A 90 -9.26 -3.29 5.33
N ASP A 91 -10.44 -3.89 5.20
CA ASP A 91 -11.25 -3.68 4.00
C ASP A 91 -11.79 -2.24 3.98
N ALA A 92 -12.24 -1.75 5.11
CA ALA A 92 -12.67 -0.36 5.23
C ALA A 92 -11.50 0.59 5.01
N PHE A 93 -10.32 0.26 5.55
CA PHE A 93 -9.12 1.06 5.31
C PHE A 93 -8.77 1.08 3.81
N LYS A 94 -8.87 -0.06 3.14
CA LYS A 94 -8.56 -0.12 1.71
C LYS A 94 -9.45 0.84 0.92
N LYS A 95 -10.73 0.91 1.24
CA LYS A 95 -11.63 1.86 0.59
C LYS A 95 -11.24 3.31 0.87
N LYS A 96 -10.84 3.61 2.09
CA LYS A 96 -10.36 4.94 2.47
C LYS A 96 -9.09 5.29 1.68
N TRP A 97 -8.16 4.37 1.58
CA TRP A 97 -6.92 4.54 0.83
C TRP A 97 -7.20 4.71 -0.66
N GLU A 98 -8.14 3.92 -1.20
CA GLU A 98 -8.51 4.04 -2.61
C GLU A 98 -9.05 5.44 -2.91
N ARG A 99 -9.89 5.98 -2.04
CA ARG A 99 -10.38 7.35 -2.20
C ARG A 99 -9.25 8.36 -2.15
N PHE A 100 -8.28 8.16 -1.27
CA PHE A 100 -7.10 9.00 -1.20
C PHE A 100 -6.34 8.97 -2.52
N VAL A 101 -6.08 7.79 -3.08
CA VAL A 101 -5.36 7.65 -4.35
C VAL A 101 -6.13 8.32 -5.50
N LEU A 102 -7.45 8.14 -5.53
CA LEU A 102 -8.27 8.70 -6.62
C LEU A 102 -8.28 10.23 -6.62
N LYS A 103 -7.97 10.86 -5.49
CA LYS A 103 -7.89 12.31 -5.39
C LYS A 103 -6.52 12.86 -5.77
N LEU A 104 -5.51 12.01 -5.89
CA LEU A 104 -4.18 12.45 -6.28
C LEU A 104 -4.18 12.84 -7.76
N ARG A 105 -3.32 13.82 -8.08
CA ARG A 105 -3.16 14.26 -9.45
C ARG A 105 -1.68 14.31 -9.78
N PHE A 106 -1.36 14.01 -11.01
CA PHE A 106 0.02 14.19 -11.47
C PHE A 106 0.08 15.44 -12.35
N PRO A 107 1.24 16.10 -12.32
CA PRO A 107 1.43 17.36 -13.07
C PRO A 107 1.20 17.18 -14.55
#